data_11e2afc85b17362c33647d69067810d3
#
_entry.id   11e2afc85b17362c33647d69067810d3
#
_cell.length_a   1.000
_cell.length_b   1.000
_cell.length_c   1.000
_cell.angle_alpha   90.00
_cell.angle_beta   90.00
_cell.angle_gamma   90.00
#
_symmetry.space_group_name_H-M   'P 1'
#
loop_
_entity.id
_entity.type
_entity.pdbx_description
1 polymer ?
#
loop_
_entity_poly.entity_id
_entity_poly.type
_entity_poly.pdbx_seq_one_letter_code
_entity_poly.pdbx_strand_id
1 'polypeptide(L)'
;MLSLVLPTYNEAENLPGLLEEIEGTVRDIPFEIIIVDDDSPDRTWEVAELLAEGRPYLRVLRRVGRRGLSSAVIDGFHLAQGDVLVAMDSDGQHDPALLPHLYAAIHSGAGVALGSRYILGGSVEGWARARHVLSYIATGFAWLVTRTCVKDPMSGFFAVDRRLYLSLRETLRPQGFKILLEILAALPPDIRVQEVPLVFRVRREGESKLSWHIEFQFFFQMMRLLLRRRALEILCLCIVLLVFFVLVPRAWSLRFLYLDRAVRLEVQSSLLRFREERGWLLSDVELREVRRDGFRFLHRQHLRGADPVECFTYFFTDRVLRSCAPDFPPPRGEG
;
A
#
# COMPACT_ATOMS: atom_id res chain seq x y z
N MET A 1 -6.28 35.45 -7.06
CA MET A 1 -4.82 35.70 -6.87
C MET A 1 -4.13 34.38 -6.61
N LEU A 2 -2.95 34.16 -7.20
CA LEU A 2 -2.13 32.97 -7.02
C LEU A 2 -1.10 33.22 -5.90
N SER A 3 -0.99 32.30 -4.92
CA SER A 3 0.10 32.30 -3.94
C SER A 3 1.01 31.11 -4.21
N LEU A 4 2.22 31.38 -4.67
CA LEU A 4 3.23 30.34 -4.95
C LEU A 4 4.14 30.16 -3.73
N VAL A 5 4.19 28.97 -3.18
CA VAL A 5 5.10 28.60 -2.10
C VAL A 5 6.27 27.80 -2.68
N LEU A 6 7.47 28.30 -2.42
CA LEU A 6 8.74 27.70 -2.80
C LEU A 6 9.47 27.24 -1.54
N PRO A 7 9.39 25.96 -1.15
CA PRO A 7 10.22 25.43 -0.09
C PRO A 7 11.68 25.33 -0.57
N THR A 8 12.62 25.86 0.22
CA THR A 8 14.05 25.89 -0.13
C THR A 8 14.92 25.24 0.94
N TYR A 9 15.96 24.54 0.48
CA TYR A 9 17.07 24.09 1.30
C TYR A 9 18.31 23.88 0.42
N ASN A 10 19.34 24.72 0.56
CA ASN A 10 20.53 24.75 -0.30
C ASN A 10 20.16 24.95 -1.78
N GLU A 11 19.54 26.08 -2.09
CA GLU A 11 19.09 26.44 -3.44
C GLU A 11 19.51 27.88 -3.82
N ALA A 12 20.55 28.45 -3.16
CA ALA A 12 21.00 29.81 -3.37
C ALA A 12 21.33 30.11 -4.84
N GLU A 13 21.94 29.16 -5.55
CA GLU A 13 22.34 29.30 -6.96
C GLU A 13 21.14 29.20 -7.93
N ASN A 14 20.14 28.40 -7.60
CA ASN A 14 18.98 28.15 -8.46
C ASN A 14 17.96 29.30 -8.37
N LEU A 15 17.84 29.95 -7.20
CA LEU A 15 16.74 30.83 -6.85
C LEU A 15 16.61 32.06 -7.74
N PRO A 16 17.70 32.82 -8.11
CA PRO A 16 17.56 34.00 -8.95
C PRO A 16 16.96 33.68 -10.31
N GLY A 17 17.49 32.72 -11.03
CA GLY A 17 17.01 32.35 -12.36
C GLY A 17 15.60 31.73 -12.34
N LEU A 18 15.25 30.99 -11.26
CA LEU A 18 13.91 30.44 -11.08
C LEU A 18 12.87 31.58 -10.90
N LEU A 19 13.18 32.59 -10.10
CA LEU A 19 12.28 33.73 -9.90
C LEU A 19 12.03 34.50 -11.19
N GLU A 20 13.04 34.75 -12.01
CA GLU A 20 12.89 35.41 -13.31
C GLU A 20 11.96 34.60 -14.25
N GLU A 21 12.10 33.27 -14.29
CA GLU A 21 11.21 32.43 -15.08
C GLU A 21 9.76 32.47 -14.57
N ILE A 22 9.56 32.41 -13.26
CA ILE A 22 8.23 32.50 -12.64
C ILE A 22 7.60 33.83 -12.98
N GLU A 23 8.29 34.97 -12.74
CA GLU A 23 7.81 36.33 -13.02
C GLU A 23 7.43 36.47 -14.50
N GLY A 24 8.25 35.93 -15.41
CA GLY A 24 7.96 35.88 -16.83
C GLY A 24 6.67 35.16 -17.20
N THR A 25 6.32 34.12 -16.42
CA THR A 25 5.20 33.22 -16.73
C THR A 25 3.87 33.73 -16.17
N VAL A 26 3.85 34.36 -14.99
CA VAL A 26 2.61 34.76 -14.29
C VAL A 26 2.24 36.21 -14.45
N ARG A 27 2.80 36.95 -15.43
CA ARG A 27 2.62 38.39 -15.63
C ARG A 27 1.17 38.84 -15.65
N ASP A 28 0.29 38.06 -16.21
CA ASP A 28 -1.13 38.38 -16.38
C ASP A 28 -2.01 37.86 -15.23
N ILE A 29 -1.42 37.30 -14.19
CA ILE A 29 -2.11 36.74 -13.04
C ILE A 29 -1.69 37.50 -11.79
N PRO A 30 -2.62 38.05 -10.97
CA PRO A 30 -2.25 38.58 -9.67
C PRO A 30 -1.61 37.52 -8.81
N PHE A 31 -0.36 37.72 -8.35
CA PHE A 31 0.40 36.71 -7.64
C PHE A 31 1.20 37.25 -6.46
N GLU A 32 1.55 36.35 -5.57
CA GLU A 32 2.61 36.52 -4.57
C GLU A 32 3.48 35.25 -4.56
N ILE A 33 4.74 35.39 -4.14
CA ILE A 33 5.68 34.29 -3.97
C ILE A 33 6.12 34.28 -2.50
N ILE A 34 6.09 33.11 -1.89
CA ILE A 34 6.50 32.89 -0.51
C ILE A 34 7.62 31.85 -0.52
N ILE A 35 8.84 32.29 -0.29
CA ILE A 35 10.01 31.44 -0.12
C ILE A 35 10.04 30.99 1.33
N VAL A 36 10.09 29.68 1.56
CA VAL A 36 10.14 29.08 2.90
C VAL A 36 11.44 28.30 3.02
N ASP A 37 12.42 28.91 3.68
CA ASP A 37 13.77 28.37 3.80
C ASP A 37 13.99 27.65 5.14
N ASP A 38 14.51 26.42 5.07
CA ASP A 38 14.79 25.57 6.23
C ASP A 38 16.17 25.84 6.86
N ASP A 39 16.50 27.12 7.04
CA ASP A 39 17.76 27.59 7.63
C ASP A 39 18.97 27.00 6.88
N SER A 40 18.99 27.25 5.58
CA SER A 40 19.98 26.72 4.65
C SER A 40 21.40 27.14 5.01
N PRO A 41 22.37 26.22 5.11
CA PRO A 41 23.77 26.55 5.37
C PRO A 41 24.46 27.32 4.26
N ASP A 42 23.99 27.23 3.01
CA ASP A 42 24.46 28.05 1.86
C ASP A 42 23.89 29.47 1.85
N ARG A 43 23.12 29.85 2.89
CA ARG A 43 22.47 31.16 3.04
C ARG A 43 21.44 31.49 1.95
N THR A 44 20.74 30.48 1.43
CA THR A 44 19.62 30.66 0.50
C THR A 44 18.65 31.76 0.98
N TRP A 45 18.35 31.78 2.29
CA TRP A 45 17.47 32.78 2.90
C TRP A 45 17.99 34.22 2.75
N GLU A 46 19.31 34.46 2.84
CA GLU A 46 19.90 35.81 2.62
C GLU A 46 19.74 36.22 1.14
N VAL A 47 20.00 35.29 0.21
CA VAL A 47 19.78 35.53 -1.23
C VAL A 47 18.31 35.85 -1.49
N ALA A 48 17.39 35.11 -0.87
CA ALA A 48 15.95 35.35 -1.00
C ALA A 48 15.55 36.74 -0.46
N GLU A 49 16.09 37.18 0.69
CA GLU A 49 15.83 38.50 1.26
C GLU A 49 16.36 39.59 0.35
N LEU A 50 17.55 39.46 -0.19
CA LEU A 50 18.10 40.40 -1.18
C LEU A 50 17.25 40.48 -2.45
N LEU A 51 16.75 39.33 -2.94
CA LEU A 51 15.87 39.29 -4.10
C LEU A 51 14.49 39.87 -3.80
N ALA A 52 14.06 39.89 -2.55
CA ALA A 52 12.80 40.52 -2.13
C ALA A 52 12.88 42.05 -2.11
N GLU A 53 14.09 42.64 -2.06
CA GLU A 53 14.26 44.09 -2.17
C GLU A 53 13.72 44.58 -3.52
N GLY A 54 12.75 45.48 -3.47
CA GLY A 54 12.05 45.99 -4.67
C GLY A 54 10.97 45.08 -5.27
N ARG A 55 10.70 43.93 -4.67
CA ARG A 55 9.66 42.98 -5.09
C ARG A 55 8.57 42.83 -4.01
N PRO A 56 7.55 43.68 -3.94
CA PRO A 56 6.54 43.66 -2.87
C PRO A 56 5.68 42.38 -2.84
N TYR A 57 5.68 41.61 -3.92
CA TYR A 57 5.01 40.32 -4.04
C TYR A 57 5.86 39.14 -3.53
N LEU A 58 7.14 39.34 -3.19
CA LEU A 58 8.07 38.33 -2.72
C LEU A 58 8.22 38.42 -1.19
N ARG A 59 7.95 37.34 -0.52
CA ARG A 59 8.05 37.21 0.95
C ARG A 59 8.95 36.05 1.31
N VAL A 60 9.72 36.20 2.38
CA VAL A 60 10.65 35.17 2.85
C VAL A 60 10.30 34.78 4.27
N LEU A 61 10.26 33.46 4.52
CA LEU A 61 10.13 32.83 5.83
C LEU A 61 11.33 31.92 6.09
N ARG A 62 12.25 32.35 6.95
CA ARG A 62 13.32 31.51 7.46
C ARG A 62 12.83 30.69 8.66
N ARG A 63 13.00 29.36 8.63
CA ARG A 63 12.52 28.42 9.67
C ARG A 63 13.68 27.87 10.48
N VAL A 64 14.16 28.60 11.48
CA VAL A 64 15.27 28.17 12.35
C VAL A 64 14.85 26.99 13.25
N GLY A 65 15.70 25.96 13.29
CA GLY A 65 15.46 24.79 14.14
C GLY A 65 14.36 23.84 13.68
N ARG A 66 13.77 24.07 12.49
CA ARG A 66 12.71 23.25 11.89
C ARG A 66 13.11 22.86 10.48
N ARG A 67 12.88 21.60 10.12
CA ARG A 67 13.14 21.08 8.77
C ARG A 67 12.01 20.18 8.30
N GLY A 68 11.76 20.20 7.00
CA GLY A 68 10.85 19.27 6.33
C GLY A 68 9.99 19.91 5.27
N LEU A 69 10.06 19.36 4.05
CA LEU A 69 9.39 19.89 2.86
C LEU A 69 7.88 20.08 3.07
N SER A 70 7.18 19.05 3.56
CA SER A 70 5.74 19.13 3.79
C SER A 70 5.35 20.22 4.79
N SER A 71 6.10 20.38 5.87
CA SER A 71 5.84 21.43 6.85
C SER A 71 6.20 22.81 6.32
N ALA A 72 7.21 22.92 5.44
CA ALA A 72 7.54 24.18 4.79
C ALA A 72 6.40 24.66 3.88
N VAL A 73 5.84 23.78 3.07
CA VAL A 73 4.67 24.10 2.23
C VAL A 73 3.48 24.54 3.09
N ILE A 74 3.19 23.84 4.19
CA ILE A 74 2.07 24.19 5.09
C ILE A 74 2.31 25.58 5.74
N ASP A 75 3.53 25.86 6.23
CA ASP A 75 3.84 27.17 6.80
C ASP A 75 3.69 28.27 5.75
N GLY A 76 4.10 28.02 4.50
CA GLY A 76 3.87 28.93 3.37
C GLY A 76 2.39 29.14 3.05
N PHE A 77 1.60 28.07 3.02
CA PHE A 77 0.14 28.16 2.80
C PHE A 77 -0.59 28.93 3.91
N HIS A 78 -0.09 28.89 5.14
CA HIS A 78 -0.63 29.70 6.24
C HIS A 78 -0.38 31.20 6.05
N LEU A 79 0.74 31.58 5.43
CA LEU A 79 1.08 32.96 5.12
C LEU A 79 0.41 33.48 3.85
N ALA A 80 -0.03 32.58 2.97
CA ALA A 80 -0.59 32.88 1.68
C ALA A 80 -1.90 33.67 1.78
N GLN A 81 -2.10 34.62 0.87
CA GLN A 81 -3.27 35.52 0.80
C GLN A 81 -4.18 35.20 -0.40
N GLY A 82 -3.65 34.53 -1.42
CA GLY A 82 -4.37 34.15 -2.63
C GLY A 82 -5.44 33.10 -2.42
N ASP A 83 -6.32 32.97 -3.38
CA ASP A 83 -7.38 31.95 -3.45
C ASP A 83 -6.91 30.64 -4.10
N VAL A 84 -5.82 30.66 -4.84
CA VAL A 84 -5.13 29.49 -5.40
C VAL A 84 -3.77 29.35 -4.74
N LEU A 85 -3.61 28.28 -3.95
CA LEU A 85 -2.36 27.98 -3.25
C LEU A 85 -1.56 26.99 -4.08
N VAL A 86 -0.33 27.35 -4.46
CA VAL A 86 0.54 26.50 -5.30
C VAL A 86 1.80 26.15 -4.53
N ALA A 87 2.20 24.90 -4.56
CA ALA A 87 3.51 24.44 -4.12
C ALA A 87 4.33 24.03 -5.35
N MET A 88 5.60 24.42 -5.38
CA MET A 88 6.56 24.04 -6.43
C MET A 88 7.95 23.89 -5.81
N ASP A 89 8.66 22.82 -6.14
CA ASP A 89 10.05 22.64 -5.71
C ASP A 89 10.96 23.68 -6.40
N SER A 90 11.99 24.13 -5.69
CA SER A 90 12.87 25.25 -6.11
C SER A 90 14.14 24.81 -6.84
N ASP A 91 14.30 23.54 -7.18
CA ASP A 91 15.49 22.94 -7.78
C ASP A 91 15.57 23.03 -9.33
N GLY A 92 14.64 23.77 -9.94
CA GLY A 92 14.56 23.98 -11.39
C GLY A 92 14.04 22.79 -12.20
N GLN A 93 13.62 21.68 -11.54
CA GLN A 93 13.06 20.52 -12.23
C GLN A 93 11.61 20.73 -12.70
N HIS A 94 10.87 21.60 -12.04
CA HIS A 94 9.51 21.99 -12.40
C HIS A 94 9.51 23.16 -13.37
N ASP A 95 8.77 23.02 -14.47
CA ASP A 95 8.60 24.09 -15.46
C ASP A 95 7.57 25.13 -14.97
N PRO A 96 7.97 26.38 -14.66
CA PRO A 96 7.03 27.42 -14.27
C PRO A 96 5.92 27.70 -15.29
N ALA A 97 6.12 27.38 -16.58
CA ALA A 97 5.10 27.51 -17.62
C ALA A 97 3.79 26.78 -17.31
N LEU A 98 3.82 25.85 -16.33
CA LEU A 98 2.62 25.14 -15.87
C LEU A 98 1.73 25.97 -14.93
N LEU A 99 2.25 27.04 -14.28
CA LEU A 99 1.52 27.85 -13.31
C LEU A 99 0.18 28.40 -13.82
N PRO A 100 0.10 29.02 -15.03
CA PRO A 100 -1.18 29.49 -15.56
C PRO A 100 -2.20 28.36 -15.78
N HIS A 101 -1.74 27.18 -16.16
CA HIS A 101 -2.62 26.02 -16.37
C HIS A 101 -3.18 25.48 -15.06
N LEU A 102 -2.36 25.41 -14.01
CA LEU A 102 -2.81 25.03 -12.66
C LEU A 102 -3.79 26.06 -12.11
N TYR A 103 -3.50 27.35 -12.29
CA TYR A 103 -4.39 28.45 -11.89
C TYR A 103 -5.76 28.35 -12.60
N ALA A 104 -5.76 28.17 -13.91
CA ALA A 104 -6.98 28.01 -14.71
C ALA A 104 -7.78 26.75 -14.31
N ALA A 105 -7.11 25.64 -14.00
CA ALA A 105 -7.75 24.41 -13.55
C ALA A 105 -8.54 24.60 -12.25
N ILE A 106 -7.96 25.32 -11.25
CA ILE A 106 -8.67 25.65 -10.00
C ILE A 106 -9.87 26.57 -10.29
N HIS A 107 -9.69 27.60 -11.12
CA HIS A 107 -10.78 28.51 -11.49
C HIS A 107 -11.90 27.84 -12.32
N SER A 108 -11.59 26.73 -13.00
CA SER A 108 -12.59 25.91 -13.70
C SER A 108 -13.29 24.89 -12.77
N GLY A 109 -13.11 24.99 -11.46
CA GLY A 109 -13.82 24.22 -10.45
C GLY A 109 -13.10 22.95 -9.99
N ALA A 110 -11.81 22.76 -10.29
CA ALA A 110 -11.01 21.73 -9.64
C ALA A 110 -10.67 22.16 -8.21
N GLY A 111 -10.81 21.27 -7.24
CA GLY A 111 -10.36 21.51 -5.87
C GLY A 111 -8.84 21.37 -5.74
N VAL A 112 -8.25 20.48 -6.53
CA VAL A 112 -6.81 20.25 -6.64
C VAL A 112 -6.43 20.14 -8.10
N ALA A 113 -5.33 20.79 -8.51
CA ALA A 113 -4.70 20.61 -9.82
C ALA A 113 -3.23 20.26 -9.62
N LEU A 114 -2.67 19.34 -10.41
CA LEU A 114 -1.27 18.96 -10.26
C LEU A 114 -0.58 18.71 -11.60
N GLY A 115 0.71 19.01 -11.64
CA GLY A 115 1.58 18.63 -12.75
C GLY A 115 1.84 17.14 -12.72
N SER A 116 1.46 16.42 -13.77
CA SER A 116 1.58 14.97 -13.87
C SER A 116 2.59 14.57 -14.93
N ARG A 117 3.53 13.72 -14.53
CA ARG A 117 4.56 13.14 -15.41
C ARG A 117 4.03 11.94 -16.21
N TYR A 118 2.88 11.40 -15.83
CA TYR A 118 2.37 10.10 -16.30
C TYR A 118 1.09 10.17 -17.12
N ILE A 119 0.65 11.38 -17.48
CA ILE A 119 -0.43 11.57 -18.45
C ILE A 119 0.14 11.90 -19.84
N LEU A 120 -0.72 11.86 -20.86
CA LEU A 120 -0.32 12.20 -22.23
C LEU A 120 0.24 13.63 -22.29
N GLY A 121 1.45 13.80 -22.82
CA GLY A 121 2.19 15.04 -22.83
C GLY A 121 3.10 15.27 -21.62
N GLY A 122 3.00 14.46 -20.57
CA GLY A 122 3.93 14.47 -19.45
C GLY A 122 5.15 13.60 -19.73
N SER A 123 6.29 13.94 -19.14
CA SER A 123 7.54 13.17 -19.27
C SER A 123 8.49 13.39 -18.11
N VAL A 124 9.52 12.56 -18.04
CA VAL A 124 10.62 12.67 -17.08
C VAL A 124 11.93 12.55 -17.81
N GLU A 125 12.79 13.53 -17.65
CA GLU A 125 14.13 13.55 -18.24
C GLU A 125 15.18 12.98 -17.27
N GLY A 126 16.14 12.20 -17.81
CA GLY A 126 17.35 11.79 -17.07
C GLY A 126 17.16 10.71 -16.00
N TRP A 127 15.98 10.09 -15.85
CA TRP A 127 15.81 9.03 -14.84
C TRP A 127 16.29 7.66 -15.32
N ALA A 128 16.99 6.95 -14.44
CA ALA A 128 17.31 5.55 -14.63
C ALA A 128 16.04 4.67 -14.59
N ARG A 129 16.03 3.56 -15.33
CA ARG A 129 14.88 2.62 -15.39
C ARG A 129 14.43 2.13 -14.00
N ALA A 130 15.38 1.85 -13.10
CA ALA A 130 15.07 1.43 -11.73
C ALA A 130 14.23 2.49 -10.95
N ARG A 131 14.53 3.78 -11.15
CA ARG A 131 13.78 4.88 -10.53
C ARG A 131 12.35 4.97 -11.07
N HIS A 132 12.13 4.71 -12.35
CA HIS A 132 10.78 4.62 -12.92
C HIS A 132 9.97 3.49 -12.28
N VAL A 133 10.55 2.28 -12.17
CA VAL A 133 9.88 1.13 -11.54
C VAL A 133 9.51 1.43 -10.09
N LEU A 134 10.44 1.98 -9.32
CA LEU A 134 10.19 2.36 -7.92
C LEU A 134 9.06 3.40 -7.82
N SER A 135 9.04 4.39 -8.72
CA SER A 135 7.98 5.40 -8.75
C SER A 135 6.61 4.81 -9.11
N TYR A 136 6.51 3.85 -10.01
CA TYR A 136 5.25 3.14 -10.33
C TYR A 136 4.76 2.31 -9.14
N ILE A 137 5.65 1.63 -8.42
CA ILE A 137 5.29 0.88 -7.20
C ILE A 137 4.75 1.86 -6.15
N ALA A 138 5.45 2.97 -5.91
CA ALA A 138 5.02 4.00 -4.97
C ALA A 138 3.65 4.60 -5.36
N THR A 139 3.39 4.82 -6.66
CA THR A 139 2.10 5.28 -7.17
C THR A 139 0.98 4.25 -6.90
N GLY A 140 1.24 2.96 -7.09
CA GLY A 140 0.28 1.90 -6.76
C GLY A 140 -0.11 1.89 -5.28
N PHE A 141 0.86 2.06 -4.38
CA PHE A 141 0.59 2.24 -2.95
C PHE A 141 -0.19 3.53 -2.66
N ALA A 142 0.14 4.63 -3.34
CA ALA A 142 -0.59 5.89 -3.18
C ALA A 142 -2.07 5.74 -3.56
N TRP A 143 -2.41 5.03 -4.63
CA TRP A 143 -3.81 4.75 -5.00
C TRP A 143 -4.56 3.97 -3.92
N LEU A 144 -3.90 2.99 -3.30
CA LEU A 144 -4.48 2.23 -2.19
C LEU A 144 -4.85 3.13 -1.00
N VAL A 145 -4.05 4.17 -0.75
CA VAL A 145 -4.21 5.09 0.39
C VAL A 145 -5.18 6.24 0.08
N THR A 146 -5.07 6.84 -1.11
CA THR A 146 -5.81 8.07 -1.46
C THR A 146 -7.21 7.81 -2.00
N ARG A 147 -7.50 6.59 -2.47
CA ARG A 147 -8.76 6.24 -3.17
C ARG A 147 -9.02 7.11 -4.41
N THR A 148 -7.99 7.74 -4.96
CA THR A 148 -8.08 8.58 -6.16
C THR A 148 -7.40 7.87 -7.33
N CYS A 149 -7.89 8.09 -8.55
CA CYS A 149 -7.29 7.57 -9.78
C CYS A 149 -6.23 8.52 -10.37
N VAL A 150 -5.64 9.39 -9.55
CA VAL A 150 -4.58 10.33 -9.95
C VAL A 150 -3.35 9.54 -10.38
N LYS A 151 -2.82 9.81 -11.57
CA LYS A 151 -1.67 9.07 -12.11
C LYS A 151 -0.35 9.48 -11.47
N ASP A 152 -0.23 10.74 -11.01
CA ASP A 152 0.97 11.24 -10.32
C ASP A 152 0.69 11.81 -8.93
N PRO A 153 0.28 10.99 -7.96
CA PRO A 153 -0.03 11.44 -6.59
C PRO A 153 1.22 11.89 -5.81
N MET A 154 2.40 11.74 -6.40
CA MET A 154 3.70 12.05 -5.80
C MET A 154 4.31 13.34 -6.33
N SER A 155 3.57 14.10 -7.15
CA SER A 155 4.06 15.37 -7.69
C SER A 155 4.40 16.37 -6.58
N GLY A 156 5.50 17.08 -6.74
CA GLY A 156 5.87 18.25 -5.91
C GLY A 156 5.32 19.57 -6.47
N PHE A 157 4.63 19.53 -7.62
CA PHE A 157 4.08 20.71 -8.27
C PHE A 157 2.56 20.60 -8.39
N PHE A 158 1.85 21.32 -7.54
CA PHE A 158 0.39 21.25 -7.47
C PHE A 158 -0.22 22.56 -6.97
N ALA A 159 -1.48 22.75 -7.29
CA ALA A 159 -2.33 23.83 -6.79
C ALA A 159 -3.51 23.26 -6.00
N VAL A 160 -3.97 23.99 -5.00
CA VAL A 160 -5.17 23.67 -4.22
C VAL A 160 -6.01 24.93 -4.02
N ASP A 161 -7.34 24.78 -4.12
CA ASP A 161 -8.26 25.85 -3.74
C ASP A 161 -8.11 26.19 -2.25
N ARG A 162 -7.99 27.47 -1.93
CA ARG A 162 -7.75 27.90 -0.54
C ARG A 162 -8.87 27.49 0.41
N ARG A 163 -10.15 27.55 0.00
CA ARG A 163 -11.26 27.17 0.86
C ARG A 163 -11.23 25.69 1.16
N LEU A 164 -10.92 24.89 0.15
CA LEU A 164 -10.70 23.46 0.33
C LEU A 164 -9.53 23.19 1.28
N TYR A 165 -8.38 23.82 1.06
CA TYR A 165 -7.22 23.68 1.96
C TYR A 165 -7.58 24.03 3.41
N LEU A 166 -8.27 25.14 3.65
CA LEU A 166 -8.70 25.56 4.99
C LEU A 166 -9.62 24.55 5.66
N SER A 167 -10.48 23.86 4.91
CA SER A 167 -11.36 22.81 5.44
C SER A 167 -10.59 21.53 5.82
N LEU A 168 -9.44 21.28 5.18
CA LEU A 168 -8.64 20.08 5.40
C LEU A 168 -7.50 20.27 6.41
N ARG A 169 -7.02 21.49 6.62
CA ARG A 169 -5.76 21.81 7.33
C ARG A 169 -5.61 21.11 8.69
N GLU A 170 -6.70 21.04 9.49
CA GLU A 170 -6.68 20.42 10.82
C GLU A 170 -6.50 18.88 10.75
N THR A 171 -6.79 18.29 9.59
CA THR A 171 -6.66 16.85 9.37
C THR A 171 -5.30 16.46 8.80
N LEU A 172 -4.58 17.43 8.20
CA LEU A 172 -3.26 17.19 7.61
C LEU A 172 -2.20 16.96 8.69
N ARG A 173 -1.30 16.06 8.41
CA ARG A 173 -0.13 15.78 9.27
C ARG A 173 1.13 15.99 8.42
N PRO A 174 1.71 17.21 8.39
CA PRO A 174 2.80 17.56 7.49
C PRO A 174 4.13 16.92 7.91
N GLN A 175 4.16 15.59 7.90
CA GLN A 175 5.35 14.79 8.19
C GLN A 175 5.85 14.14 6.89
N GLY A 176 7.16 14.17 6.68
CA GLY A 176 7.78 13.68 5.47
C GLY A 176 7.87 14.75 4.37
N PHE A 177 7.92 14.32 3.12
CA PHE A 177 8.18 15.19 1.97
C PHE A 177 7.11 15.14 0.87
N LYS A 178 5.97 14.46 1.10
CA LYS A 178 4.88 14.31 0.13
C LYS A 178 3.55 14.86 0.66
N ILE A 179 3.47 16.20 0.75
CA ILE A 179 2.26 16.87 1.26
C ILE A 179 1.05 16.68 0.33
N LEU A 180 1.25 16.60 -0.99
CA LEU A 180 0.16 16.31 -1.93
C LEU A 180 -0.54 15.00 -1.60
N LEU A 181 0.21 13.97 -1.23
CA LEU A 181 -0.36 12.67 -0.84
C LEU A 181 -1.28 12.78 0.39
N GLU A 182 -0.90 13.58 1.39
CA GLU A 182 -1.72 13.87 2.58
C GLU A 182 -3.02 14.60 2.19
N ILE A 183 -2.91 15.60 1.30
CA ILE A 183 -4.05 16.35 0.78
C ILE A 183 -4.99 15.41 0.02
N LEU A 184 -4.48 14.64 -0.95
CA LEU A 184 -5.29 13.68 -1.73
C LEU A 184 -5.96 12.62 -0.84
N ALA A 185 -5.25 12.12 0.18
CA ALA A 185 -5.85 11.18 1.13
C ALA A 185 -6.94 11.83 1.99
N ALA A 186 -6.92 13.14 2.22
CA ALA A 186 -7.90 13.86 3.02
C ALA A 186 -9.11 14.35 2.20
N LEU A 187 -9.07 14.30 0.86
CA LEU A 187 -10.14 14.82 0.01
C LEU A 187 -11.48 14.12 0.26
N PRO A 188 -12.58 14.87 0.30
CA PRO A 188 -13.92 14.36 0.08
C PRO A 188 -14.05 13.68 -1.31
N PRO A 189 -14.93 12.68 -1.47
CA PRO A 189 -15.02 11.90 -2.71
C PRO A 189 -15.55 12.69 -3.93
N ASP A 190 -16.23 13.80 -3.70
CA ASP A 190 -16.84 14.68 -4.70
C ASP A 190 -15.88 15.76 -5.22
N ILE A 191 -14.71 15.90 -4.65
CA ILE A 191 -13.73 16.91 -5.07
C ILE A 191 -13.06 16.48 -6.37
N ARG A 192 -13.18 17.36 -7.38
CA ARG A 192 -12.52 17.19 -8.68
C ARG A 192 -11.01 17.43 -8.55
N VAL A 193 -10.22 16.46 -8.98
CA VAL A 193 -8.76 16.59 -9.14
C VAL A 193 -8.44 16.63 -10.64
N GLN A 194 -7.63 17.58 -11.06
CA GLN A 194 -7.22 17.75 -12.45
C GLN A 194 -5.71 17.57 -12.60
N GLU A 195 -5.30 16.71 -13.52
CA GLU A 195 -3.88 16.54 -13.88
C GLU A 195 -3.57 17.38 -15.14
N VAL A 196 -2.42 18.06 -15.11
CA VAL A 196 -1.89 18.85 -16.22
C VAL A 196 -0.54 18.25 -16.64
N PRO A 197 -0.25 18.06 -17.94
CA PRO A 197 1.02 17.46 -18.36
C PRO A 197 2.23 18.26 -17.87
N LEU A 198 3.15 17.57 -17.20
CA LEU A 198 4.40 18.13 -16.69
C LEU A 198 5.60 17.45 -17.36
N VAL A 199 6.47 18.24 -17.97
CA VAL A 199 7.81 17.82 -18.34
C VAL A 199 8.73 18.05 -17.15
N PHE A 200 9.13 16.97 -16.48
CA PHE A 200 10.03 17.04 -15.34
C PHE A 200 11.47 17.07 -15.83
N ARG A 201 12.09 18.24 -15.70
CA ARG A 201 13.42 18.55 -16.25
C ARG A 201 14.55 17.90 -15.45
N VAL A 202 15.74 17.86 -16.02
CA VAL A 202 16.95 17.56 -15.28
C VAL A 202 17.23 18.71 -14.30
N ARG A 203 17.70 18.40 -13.11
CA ARG A 203 18.09 19.41 -12.11
C ARG A 203 19.19 20.29 -12.68
N ARG A 204 19.12 21.61 -12.45
CA ARG A 204 20.10 22.58 -12.95
C ARG A 204 21.41 22.48 -12.17
N GLU A 205 21.31 22.60 -10.84
CA GLU A 205 22.45 22.59 -9.93
C GLU A 205 22.17 21.73 -8.70
N GLY A 206 23.19 21.26 -8.02
CA GLY A 206 23.11 20.53 -6.77
C GLY A 206 22.95 19.01 -6.91
N GLU A 207 23.16 18.29 -5.81
CA GLU A 207 23.06 16.84 -5.74
C GLU A 207 21.64 16.37 -5.34
N SER A 208 21.27 15.19 -5.78
CA SER A 208 20.00 14.56 -5.38
C SER A 208 20.02 14.30 -3.87
N LYS A 209 19.15 14.93 -3.12
CA LYS A 209 18.98 14.74 -1.67
C LYS A 209 18.27 13.43 -1.31
N LEU A 210 18.01 12.56 -2.31
CA LEU A 210 17.45 11.21 -2.10
C LEU A 210 18.47 10.35 -1.35
N SER A 211 18.31 10.31 -0.04
CA SER A 211 19.03 9.38 0.83
C SER A 211 18.11 8.22 1.24
N TRP A 212 18.68 7.08 1.56
CA TRP A 212 18.00 5.93 2.18
C TRP A 212 17.05 6.34 3.34
N HIS A 213 17.40 7.37 4.10
CA HIS A 213 16.58 7.92 5.19
C HIS A 213 15.25 8.50 4.70
N ILE A 214 15.25 9.14 3.53
CA ILE A 214 14.05 9.76 2.92
C ILE A 214 13.10 8.69 2.41
N GLU A 215 13.63 7.61 1.79
CA GLU A 215 12.81 6.47 1.35
C GLU A 215 12.14 5.75 2.53
N PHE A 216 12.86 5.62 3.64
CA PHE A 216 12.32 5.03 4.86
C PHE A 216 11.23 5.90 5.50
N GLN A 217 11.42 7.23 5.56
CA GLN A 217 10.40 8.18 6.00
C GLN A 217 9.13 8.11 5.12
N PHE A 218 9.32 7.96 3.82
CA PHE A 218 8.20 7.79 2.89
C PHE A 218 7.43 6.50 3.16
N PHE A 219 8.11 5.38 3.35
CA PHE A 219 7.47 4.11 3.70
C PHE A 219 6.62 4.25 4.99
N PHE A 220 7.16 4.88 6.04
CA PHE A 220 6.40 5.13 7.27
C PHE A 220 5.21 6.07 7.06
N GLN A 221 5.36 7.11 6.25
CA GLN A 221 4.25 7.99 5.89
C GLN A 221 3.13 7.20 5.22
N MET A 222 3.45 6.37 4.22
CA MET A 222 2.50 5.51 3.54
C MET A 222 1.80 4.52 4.48
N MET A 223 2.56 3.84 5.33
CA MET A 223 2.01 2.89 6.30
C MET A 223 1.06 3.56 7.29
N ARG A 224 1.44 4.74 7.80
CA ARG A 224 0.59 5.53 8.69
C ARG A 224 -0.71 5.96 8.02
N LEU A 225 -0.64 6.46 6.77
CA LEU A 225 -1.83 6.84 6.00
C LEU A 225 -2.73 5.64 5.75
N LEU A 226 -2.16 4.49 5.38
CA LEU A 226 -2.88 3.24 5.17
C LEU A 226 -3.62 2.82 6.44
N LEU A 227 -2.93 2.76 7.57
CA LEU A 227 -3.52 2.39 8.86
C LEU A 227 -4.61 3.39 9.28
N ARG A 228 -4.39 4.69 9.10
CA ARG A 228 -5.35 5.73 9.48
C ARG A 228 -6.62 5.71 8.62
N ARG A 229 -6.48 5.48 7.31
CA ARG A 229 -7.59 5.58 6.34
C ARG A 229 -8.31 4.26 6.10
N ARG A 230 -7.62 3.14 6.30
CA ARG A 230 -8.16 1.80 6.04
C ARG A 230 -8.14 0.88 7.26
N ALA A 231 -8.08 1.45 8.47
CA ALA A 231 -8.01 0.68 9.72
C ALA A 231 -9.13 -0.37 9.82
N LEU A 232 -10.37 0.01 9.49
CA LEU A 232 -11.52 -0.91 9.53
C LEU A 232 -11.40 -2.01 8.46
N GLU A 233 -10.99 -1.67 7.24
CA GLU A 233 -10.83 -2.65 6.15
C GLU A 233 -9.70 -3.64 6.48
N ILE A 234 -8.58 -3.14 7.02
CA ILE A 234 -7.46 -3.98 7.48
C ILE A 234 -7.90 -4.88 8.62
N LEU A 235 -8.64 -4.34 9.59
CA LEU A 235 -9.18 -5.12 10.72
C LEU A 235 -10.12 -6.22 10.22
N CYS A 236 -11.06 -5.89 9.31
CA CYS A 236 -11.95 -6.88 8.69
C CYS A 236 -11.15 -7.96 7.95
N LEU A 237 -10.14 -7.58 7.16
CA LEU A 237 -9.28 -8.55 6.47
C LEU A 237 -8.53 -9.44 7.47
N CYS A 238 -7.98 -8.89 8.54
CA CYS A 238 -7.32 -9.66 9.60
C CYS A 238 -8.29 -10.65 10.26
N ILE A 239 -9.54 -10.22 10.53
CA ILE A 239 -10.58 -11.10 11.09
C ILE A 239 -10.91 -12.22 10.10
N VAL A 240 -11.11 -11.91 8.82
CA VAL A 240 -11.38 -12.92 7.78
C VAL A 240 -10.23 -13.92 7.67
N LEU A 241 -8.98 -13.45 7.66
CA LEU A 241 -7.80 -14.31 7.64
C LEU A 241 -7.70 -15.17 8.91
N LEU A 242 -7.97 -14.58 10.08
CA LEU A 242 -8.01 -15.32 11.34
C LEU A 242 -9.08 -16.43 11.30
N VAL A 243 -10.30 -16.10 10.84
CA VAL A 243 -11.38 -17.09 10.65
C VAL A 243 -10.93 -18.18 9.69
N PHE A 244 -10.36 -17.82 8.54
CA PHE A 244 -9.92 -18.76 7.52
C PHE A 244 -8.79 -19.67 8.02
N PHE A 245 -7.74 -19.09 8.60
CA PHE A 245 -6.55 -19.87 9.01
C PHE A 245 -6.69 -20.57 10.36
N VAL A 246 -7.56 -20.08 11.25
CA VAL A 246 -7.71 -20.66 12.61
C VAL A 246 -8.99 -21.48 12.74
N LEU A 247 -10.13 -20.97 12.28
CA LEU A 247 -11.42 -21.63 12.50
C LEU A 247 -11.71 -22.71 11.44
N VAL A 248 -11.33 -22.48 10.17
CA VAL A 248 -11.56 -23.48 9.11
C VAL A 248 -10.77 -24.77 9.35
N PRO A 249 -9.47 -24.76 9.68
CA PRO A 249 -8.74 -25.98 10.03
C PRO A 249 -9.28 -26.67 11.29
N ARG A 250 -9.70 -25.89 12.31
CA ARG A 250 -10.33 -26.47 13.51
C ARG A 250 -11.69 -27.09 13.21
N ALA A 251 -12.52 -26.47 12.39
CA ALA A 251 -13.78 -27.05 11.94
C ALA A 251 -13.54 -28.32 11.11
N TRP A 252 -12.47 -28.34 10.28
CA TRP A 252 -12.06 -29.52 9.53
C TRP A 252 -11.56 -30.64 10.45
N SER A 253 -10.76 -30.32 11.45
CA SER A 253 -10.28 -31.32 12.43
C SER A 253 -11.42 -31.85 13.30
N LEU A 254 -12.40 -31.03 13.69
CA LEU A 254 -13.60 -31.46 14.40
C LEU A 254 -14.49 -32.32 13.49
N ARG A 255 -14.63 -32.00 12.22
CA ARG A 255 -15.38 -32.80 11.25
C ARG A 255 -14.70 -34.15 11.00
N PHE A 256 -13.36 -34.16 11.00
CA PHE A 256 -12.57 -35.41 10.91
C PHE A 256 -12.74 -36.28 12.17
N LEU A 257 -12.75 -35.65 13.36
CA LEU A 257 -13.02 -36.34 14.63
C LEU A 257 -14.46 -36.88 14.72
N TYR A 258 -15.42 -36.16 14.15
CA TYR A 258 -16.82 -36.60 14.10
C TYR A 258 -17.04 -37.73 13.09
N LEU A 259 -16.43 -37.64 11.91
CA LEU A 259 -16.40 -38.73 10.93
C LEU A 259 -15.66 -39.95 11.49
N ASP A 260 -14.53 -39.75 12.14
CA ASP A 260 -13.78 -40.83 12.78
C ASP A 260 -14.60 -41.53 13.87
N ARG A 261 -15.42 -40.79 14.63
CA ARG A 261 -16.32 -41.35 15.64
C ARG A 261 -17.51 -42.11 15.02
N ALA A 262 -18.15 -41.56 13.98
CA ALA A 262 -19.23 -42.23 13.26
C ALA A 262 -18.75 -43.50 12.56
N VAL A 263 -17.60 -43.39 11.92
CA VAL A 263 -16.93 -44.54 11.28
C VAL A 263 -16.51 -45.59 12.31
N ARG A 264 -15.97 -45.19 13.48
CA ARG A 264 -15.68 -46.14 14.57
C ARG A 264 -16.93 -46.89 15.06
N LEU A 265 -18.06 -46.16 15.18
CA LEU A 265 -19.33 -46.76 15.58
C LEU A 265 -19.85 -47.72 14.51
N GLU A 266 -19.74 -47.38 13.24
CA GLU A 266 -20.17 -48.25 12.14
C GLU A 266 -19.27 -49.47 11.99
N VAL A 267 -17.97 -49.32 12.16
CA VAL A 267 -16.99 -50.41 12.23
C VAL A 267 -17.23 -51.28 13.44
N GLN A 268 -17.48 -50.67 14.62
CA GLN A 268 -17.82 -51.46 15.82
C GLN A 268 -19.12 -52.26 15.64
N SER A 269 -20.15 -51.66 15.05
CA SER A 269 -21.42 -52.35 14.77
C SER A 269 -21.27 -53.47 13.73
N SER A 270 -20.41 -53.25 12.73
CA SER A 270 -20.09 -54.24 11.71
C SER A 270 -19.24 -55.39 12.27
N LEU A 271 -18.29 -55.10 13.14
CA LEU A 271 -17.48 -56.08 13.86
C LEU A 271 -18.35 -56.91 14.84
N LEU A 272 -19.31 -56.27 15.51
CA LEU A 272 -20.26 -57.00 16.40
C LEU A 272 -21.16 -57.94 15.60
N ARG A 273 -21.71 -57.57 14.45
CA ARG A 273 -22.47 -58.43 13.54
C ARG A 273 -21.61 -59.60 13.03
N PHE A 274 -20.37 -59.33 12.61
CA PHE A 274 -19.44 -60.34 12.14
C PHE A 274 -19.05 -61.34 13.25
N ARG A 275 -19.01 -60.92 14.52
CA ARG A 275 -18.77 -61.71 15.69
C ARG A 275 -19.95 -62.70 15.95
N GLU A 276 -21.18 -62.17 15.90
CA GLU A 276 -22.39 -63.04 16.10
C GLU A 276 -22.48 -64.07 15.04
N GLU A 277 -22.12 -63.81 13.80
CA GLU A 277 -22.16 -64.73 12.70
C GLU A 277 -21.05 -65.81 12.75
N ARG A 278 -19.89 -65.53 13.39
CA ARG A 278 -18.72 -66.45 13.32
C ARG A 278 -18.06 -66.80 14.66
N GLY A 279 -18.51 -66.27 15.79
CA GLY A 279 -18.02 -66.65 17.13
C GLY A 279 -16.62 -66.14 17.49
N TRP A 280 -16.21 -65.00 17.00
CA TRP A 280 -14.88 -64.43 17.27
C TRP A 280 -14.81 -63.55 18.54
N LEU A 281 -13.60 -63.54 19.20
CA LEU A 281 -13.34 -62.72 20.36
C LEU A 281 -12.78 -61.29 19.91
N LEU A 282 -13.31 -60.25 20.52
CA LEU A 282 -12.94 -58.85 20.21
C LEU A 282 -11.48 -58.49 20.54
N SER A 283 -10.81 -59.24 21.38
CA SER A 283 -9.40 -59.04 21.77
C SER A 283 -8.40 -59.23 20.64
N ASP A 284 -8.82 -59.84 19.53
CA ASP A 284 -7.93 -60.27 18.45
C ASP A 284 -7.97 -59.32 17.21
N VAL A 285 -8.58 -58.17 17.34
CA VAL A 285 -8.74 -57.19 16.23
C VAL A 285 -8.01 -55.92 16.55
N GLU A 286 -7.07 -55.54 15.70
CA GLU A 286 -6.29 -54.28 15.80
C GLU A 286 -6.45 -53.42 14.56
N LEU A 287 -6.81 -52.15 14.72
CA LEU A 287 -6.83 -51.17 13.64
C LEU A 287 -5.40 -50.73 13.29
N ARG A 288 -4.91 -51.07 12.08
CA ARG A 288 -3.53 -50.83 11.65
C ARG A 288 -3.37 -49.59 10.80
N GLU A 289 -4.35 -49.23 9.99
CA GLU A 289 -4.21 -48.13 9.04
C GLU A 289 -5.57 -47.52 8.69
N VAL A 290 -5.59 -46.18 8.57
CA VAL A 290 -6.73 -45.40 8.08
C VAL A 290 -6.27 -44.64 6.86
N ARG A 291 -6.92 -44.82 5.70
CA ARG A 291 -6.68 -44.08 4.46
C ARG A 291 -7.92 -43.28 4.08
N ARG A 292 -7.76 -42.32 3.13
CA ARG A 292 -8.87 -41.45 2.66
C ARG A 292 -10.04 -42.25 2.05
N ASP A 293 -9.78 -43.39 1.48
CA ASP A 293 -10.68 -44.23 0.72
C ASP A 293 -11.13 -45.51 1.46
N GLY A 294 -10.59 -45.75 2.68
CA GLY A 294 -10.95 -46.91 3.45
C GLY A 294 -10.13 -47.18 4.70
N PHE A 295 -10.40 -48.29 5.35
CA PHE A 295 -9.78 -48.75 6.58
C PHE A 295 -9.15 -50.11 6.40
N ARG A 296 -8.02 -50.34 7.04
CA ARG A 296 -7.34 -51.61 7.11
C ARG A 296 -7.32 -52.10 8.54
N PHE A 297 -7.91 -53.25 8.78
CA PHE A 297 -7.87 -53.95 10.06
C PHE A 297 -7.01 -55.19 9.96
N LEU A 298 -6.15 -55.38 10.94
CA LEU A 298 -5.50 -56.66 11.22
C LEU A 298 -6.32 -57.39 12.27
N HIS A 299 -6.71 -58.63 12.01
CA HIS A 299 -7.29 -59.49 13.01
C HIS A 299 -6.64 -60.88 12.94
N ARG A 300 -6.45 -61.50 14.11
CA ARG A 300 -5.95 -62.89 14.23
C ARG A 300 -7.12 -63.81 14.28
N GLN A 301 -7.13 -64.78 13.39
CA GLN A 301 -8.14 -65.78 13.35
C GLN A 301 -7.59 -67.04 14.03
N HIS A 302 -8.16 -67.46 15.20
CA HIS A 302 -7.83 -68.66 15.86
C HIS A 302 -8.70 -69.78 15.25
N LEU A 303 -8.06 -70.68 14.54
CA LEU A 303 -8.69 -71.96 14.07
C LEU A 303 -8.45 -73.03 15.12
N ARG A 304 -9.49 -73.79 15.45
CA ARG A 304 -9.35 -74.90 16.43
C ARG A 304 -8.27 -75.92 15.96
N GLY A 305 -7.16 -76.00 16.72
CA GLY A 305 -6.07 -76.93 16.47
C GLY A 305 -5.01 -76.53 15.47
N ALA A 306 -4.97 -75.24 15.05
CA ALA A 306 -3.92 -74.70 14.20
C ALA A 306 -3.38 -73.37 14.77
N ASP A 307 -2.16 -72.93 14.32
CA ASP A 307 -1.61 -71.66 14.66
C ASP A 307 -2.51 -70.49 14.17
N PRO A 308 -2.58 -69.39 14.92
CA PRO A 308 -3.41 -68.22 14.55
C PRO A 308 -2.96 -67.61 13.21
N VAL A 309 -3.90 -67.46 12.27
CA VAL A 309 -3.65 -66.86 10.97
C VAL A 309 -3.97 -65.36 11.04
N GLU A 310 -3.02 -64.54 10.65
CA GLU A 310 -3.25 -63.10 10.54
C GLU A 310 -4.01 -62.79 9.25
N CYS A 311 -5.13 -62.10 9.40
CA CYS A 311 -5.96 -61.68 8.29
C CYS A 311 -6.06 -60.15 8.22
N PHE A 312 -5.98 -59.59 7.01
CA PHE A 312 -6.25 -58.18 6.76
C PHE A 312 -7.62 -58.02 6.14
N THR A 313 -8.45 -57.18 6.72
CA THR A 313 -9.71 -56.78 6.10
C THR A 313 -9.65 -55.30 5.71
N TYR A 314 -9.88 -55.03 4.45
CA TYR A 314 -9.96 -53.68 3.88
C TYR A 314 -11.42 -53.35 3.68
N PHE A 315 -11.85 -52.23 4.27
CA PHE A 315 -13.15 -51.65 4.03
C PHE A 315 -12.96 -50.43 3.13
N PHE A 316 -13.46 -50.45 1.93
CA PHE A 316 -13.60 -49.32 1.02
C PHE A 316 -15.02 -48.77 1.08
N THR A 317 -15.26 -47.58 0.57
CA THR A 317 -16.58 -46.97 0.57
C THR A 317 -17.63 -47.78 -0.21
N ASP A 318 -17.20 -48.59 -1.15
CA ASP A 318 -18.04 -49.37 -2.06
C ASP A 318 -17.87 -50.91 -1.96
N ARG A 319 -16.83 -51.37 -1.27
CA ARG A 319 -16.51 -52.83 -1.18
C ARG A 319 -15.66 -53.20 0.02
N VAL A 320 -15.72 -54.46 0.40
CA VAL A 320 -14.89 -55.04 1.45
C VAL A 320 -14.03 -56.16 0.84
N LEU A 321 -12.71 -56.05 1.02
CA LEU A 321 -11.76 -57.07 0.59
C LEU A 321 -11.08 -57.69 1.80
N ARG A 322 -10.95 -59.01 1.82
CA ARG A 322 -10.30 -59.78 2.87
C ARG A 322 -9.16 -60.64 2.30
N SER A 323 -8.02 -60.60 2.97
CA SER A 323 -6.88 -61.46 2.67
C SER A 323 -6.33 -62.08 3.94
N CYS A 324 -6.15 -63.41 3.96
CA CYS A 324 -5.62 -64.18 5.08
C CYS A 324 -4.32 -64.91 4.72
N ALA A 325 -3.60 -64.51 3.69
CA ALA A 325 -2.31 -65.07 3.35
C ALA A 325 -1.15 -64.08 3.68
N PRO A 326 0.01 -64.61 4.17
CA PRO A 326 1.11 -63.76 4.60
C PRO A 326 1.77 -62.93 3.50
N ASP A 327 1.53 -63.25 2.21
CA ASP A 327 2.34 -62.68 1.08
C ASP A 327 1.53 -61.88 0.04
N PHE A 328 0.36 -61.37 0.36
CA PHE A 328 -0.38 -60.53 -0.59
C PHE A 328 -0.09 -59.05 -0.37
N PRO A 329 0.58 -58.36 -1.32
CA PRO A 329 0.72 -56.92 -1.26
C PRO A 329 -0.66 -56.24 -1.35
N PRO A 330 -0.82 -55.03 -0.76
CA PRO A 330 -2.07 -54.31 -0.86
C PRO A 330 -2.40 -54.05 -2.34
N PRO A 331 -3.67 -54.11 -2.75
CA PRO A 331 -4.05 -53.80 -4.12
C PRO A 331 -3.55 -52.41 -4.45
N ARG A 332 -2.75 -52.26 -5.53
CA ARG A 332 -2.33 -50.96 -6.05
C ARG A 332 -3.60 -50.22 -6.49
N GLY A 333 -3.87 -49.11 -5.87
CA GLY A 333 -4.89 -48.21 -6.37
C GLY A 333 -4.46 -47.76 -7.77
N GLU A 334 -5.23 -48.08 -8.78
CA GLU A 334 -5.15 -47.44 -10.06
C GLU A 334 -5.54 -45.97 -9.85
N GLY A 335 -4.68 -45.03 -10.32
CA GLY A 335 -4.61 -43.62 -10.07
C GLY A 335 -5.79 -42.76 -10.49
#